data_8051b6f00e390809613232f528073354
#
_entry.id   8051b6f00e390809613232f528073354
#
_cell.length_a   1.000
_cell.length_b   1.000
_cell.length_c   1.000
_cell.angle_alpha   90.00
_cell.angle_beta   90.00
_cell.angle_gamma   90.00
#
_symmetry.space_group_name_H-M   'P 1'
#
loop_
_entity.id
_entity.type
_entity.pdbx_description
1 polymer ?
#
loop_
_entity_poly.entity_id
_entity_poly.type
_entity_poly.pdbx_seq_one_letter_code
_entity_poly.pdbx_strand_id
1 'polypeptide(L)'
;MVSFAQIDKKNNGEYLKLLDAISKLSGLFSESGTPFINYRVAENVFCKSFDAENLSRSDTAYDAKYQNEIGVGLKTFICEKEFSNEKIAEFNALSKNLSSLQGKELAQELARYRNERIELANRLYNITTGIYHIVARRNSELVLFETDYNKIDIANIKNIKTTKAGIAFNDGLNQYSFNSSKSTLFRKFYIPKDAFTLPRLCCIKV
;
A
#
# COMPACT_ATOMS: atom_id res chain seq x y z
N MET A 1 -3.34 -4.65 16.14
CA MET A 1 -2.66 -3.89 15.07
C MET A 1 -2.74 -2.41 15.39
N VAL A 2 -1.72 -1.62 15.08
CA VAL A 2 -1.71 -0.15 15.28
C VAL A 2 -2.78 0.44 14.36
N SER A 3 -3.64 1.35 14.85
CA SER A 3 -4.52 2.15 14.00
C SER A 3 -4.11 3.61 14.05
N PHE A 4 -3.58 4.11 12.93
CA PHE A 4 -3.12 5.50 12.83
C PHE A 4 -4.28 6.49 12.98
N ALA A 5 -5.46 6.15 12.47
CA ALA A 5 -6.65 6.98 12.67
C ALA A 5 -7.04 7.12 14.17
N GLN A 6 -6.87 6.05 14.96
CA GLN A 6 -7.13 6.08 16.40
C GLN A 6 -6.03 6.84 17.16
N ILE A 7 -4.76 6.67 16.77
CA ILE A 7 -3.63 7.42 17.35
C ILE A 7 -3.85 8.91 17.11
N ASP A 8 -4.16 9.30 15.87
CA ASP A 8 -4.37 10.70 15.50
C ASP A 8 -5.51 11.34 16.28
N LYS A 9 -6.64 10.63 16.46
CA LYS A 9 -7.76 11.13 17.28
C LYS A 9 -7.37 11.42 18.73
N LYS A 10 -6.43 10.65 19.29
CA LYS A 10 -5.90 10.90 20.65
C LYS A 10 -4.93 12.07 20.68
N ASN A 11 -4.29 12.38 19.56
CA ASN A 11 -3.23 13.38 19.38
C ASN A 11 -3.73 14.62 18.62
N ASN A 12 -4.93 15.13 18.89
CA ASN A 12 -5.55 16.33 18.30
C ASN A 12 -6.10 16.20 16.85
N GLY A 13 -5.97 15.07 16.20
CA GLY A 13 -6.57 14.79 14.89
C GLY A 13 -5.99 15.60 13.73
N GLU A 14 -4.71 15.94 13.74
CA GLU A 14 -4.08 16.72 12.67
C GLU A 14 -4.05 15.96 11.34
N TYR A 15 -3.72 14.68 11.37
CA TYR A 15 -3.68 13.82 10.19
C TYR A 15 -5.02 13.76 9.47
N LEU A 16 -6.08 13.45 10.21
CA LEU A 16 -7.42 13.35 9.65
C LEU A 16 -7.93 14.70 9.14
N LYS A 17 -7.61 15.81 9.82
CA LYS A 17 -7.95 17.18 9.37
C LYS A 17 -7.24 17.52 8.06
N LEU A 18 -5.97 17.16 7.91
CA LEU A 18 -5.21 17.40 6.69
C LEU A 18 -5.75 16.55 5.53
N LEU A 19 -6.06 15.27 5.75
CA LEU A 19 -6.67 14.41 4.74
C LEU A 19 -8.05 14.92 4.31
N ASP A 20 -8.88 15.39 5.25
CA ASP A 20 -10.18 16.00 4.95
C ASP A 20 -10.02 17.27 4.10
N ALA A 21 -9.11 18.16 4.47
CA ALA A 21 -8.82 19.37 3.72
C ALA A 21 -8.36 19.07 2.29
N ILE A 22 -7.42 18.14 2.10
CA ILE A 22 -6.93 17.71 0.79
C ILE A 22 -8.06 17.08 -0.03
N SER A 23 -8.88 16.24 0.60
CA SER A 23 -10.04 15.61 -0.02
C SER A 23 -11.02 16.66 -0.55
N LYS A 24 -11.31 17.71 0.22
CA LYS A 24 -12.17 18.83 -0.18
C LYS A 24 -11.56 19.64 -1.32
N LEU A 25 -10.28 20.02 -1.20
CA LEU A 25 -9.55 20.75 -2.24
C LEU A 25 -9.45 19.98 -3.55
N SER A 26 -9.42 18.65 -3.51
CA SER A 26 -9.37 17.83 -4.73
C SER A 26 -10.57 18.05 -5.65
N GLY A 27 -11.70 18.53 -5.13
CA GLY A 27 -12.86 18.93 -5.92
C GLY A 27 -12.64 20.13 -6.83
N LEU A 28 -11.58 20.92 -6.59
CA LEU A 28 -11.16 22.02 -7.49
C LEU A 28 -10.44 21.52 -8.74
N PHE A 29 -9.91 20.30 -8.71
CA PHE A 29 -9.09 19.71 -9.77
C PHE A 29 -9.76 18.55 -10.50
N SER A 30 -10.87 18.05 -9.97
CA SER A 30 -11.57 16.88 -10.52
C SER A 30 -13.08 17.00 -10.26
N GLU A 31 -13.85 16.80 -11.32
CA GLU A 31 -15.32 16.71 -11.25
C GLU A 31 -15.80 15.38 -10.64
N SER A 32 -14.88 14.44 -10.39
CA SER A 32 -15.18 13.16 -9.78
C SER A 32 -15.64 13.31 -8.33
N GLY A 33 -16.67 12.58 -7.94
CA GLY A 33 -17.08 12.45 -6.52
C GLY A 33 -16.00 11.76 -5.66
N THR A 34 -15.09 11.01 -6.28
CA THR A 34 -13.98 10.32 -5.59
C THR A 34 -12.83 11.30 -5.37
N PRO A 35 -12.39 11.53 -4.11
CA PRO A 35 -11.31 12.45 -3.82
C PRO A 35 -10.01 12.06 -4.54
N PHE A 36 -9.28 13.05 -5.04
CA PHE A 36 -7.93 12.84 -5.55
C PHE A 36 -6.91 13.14 -4.45
N ILE A 37 -6.11 12.14 -4.10
CA ILE A 37 -4.97 12.29 -3.19
C ILE A 37 -3.73 11.74 -3.90
N ASN A 38 -2.77 12.61 -4.17
CA ASN A 38 -1.49 12.20 -4.72
C ASN A 38 -0.72 11.39 -3.66
N TYR A 39 -0.06 10.30 -4.06
CA TYR A 39 0.67 9.42 -3.15
C TYR A 39 1.75 10.16 -2.35
N ARG A 40 2.50 11.10 -2.98
CA ARG A 40 3.51 11.90 -2.27
C ARG A 40 2.91 12.83 -1.23
N VAL A 41 1.72 13.35 -1.49
CA VAL A 41 0.99 14.17 -0.51
C VAL A 41 0.57 13.32 0.67
N ALA A 42 0.06 12.11 0.44
CA ALA A 42 -0.28 11.16 1.50
C ALA A 42 0.94 10.81 2.37
N GLU A 43 2.10 10.52 1.74
CA GLU A 43 3.37 10.24 2.41
C GLU A 43 3.83 11.42 3.29
N ASN A 44 3.86 12.62 2.73
CA ASN A 44 4.30 13.82 3.44
C ASN A 44 3.37 14.18 4.61
N VAL A 45 2.05 14.09 4.41
CA VAL A 45 1.06 14.35 5.46
C VAL A 45 1.19 13.34 6.58
N PHE A 46 1.34 12.06 6.24
CA PHE A 46 1.58 11.01 7.24
C PHE A 46 2.83 11.29 8.06
N CYS A 47 3.98 11.47 7.39
CA CYS A 47 5.26 11.69 8.08
C CYS A 47 5.22 12.93 8.97
N LYS A 48 4.61 14.03 8.50
CA LYS A 48 4.48 15.25 9.29
C LYS A 48 3.59 15.06 10.53
N SER A 49 2.44 14.40 10.38
CA SER A 49 1.47 14.27 11.46
C SER A 49 1.89 13.29 12.55
N PHE A 50 2.71 12.30 12.21
CA PHE A 50 3.17 11.26 13.14
C PHE A 50 4.64 11.37 13.53
N ASP A 51 5.31 12.47 13.15
CA ASP A 51 6.76 12.66 13.35
C ASP A 51 7.55 11.43 12.86
N ALA A 52 7.18 10.91 11.69
CA ALA A 52 7.80 9.75 11.09
C ALA A 52 8.91 10.16 10.11
N GLU A 53 10.00 9.40 10.09
CA GLU A 53 11.07 9.58 9.11
C GLU A 53 10.55 9.24 7.72
N ASN A 54 10.69 10.16 6.76
CA ASN A 54 10.24 9.98 5.38
C ASN A 54 11.29 9.21 4.57
N LEU A 55 11.00 7.99 4.18
CA LEU A 55 11.84 7.11 3.37
C LEU A 55 11.41 7.04 1.90
N SER A 56 10.37 7.75 1.49
CA SER A 56 9.75 7.62 0.17
C SER A 56 10.64 8.01 -1.01
N ARG A 57 11.77 8.67 -0.76
CA ARG A 57 12.79 9.01 -1.76
C ARG A 57 14.00 8.09 -1.75
N SER A 58 14.08 7.20 -0.78
CA SER A 58 15.10 6.16 -0.70
C SER A 58 14.62 4.94 -1.50
N ASP A 59 15.50 4.28 -2.22
CA ASP A 59 15.13 3.03 -2.91
C ASP A 59 15.01 1.87 -1.90
N THR A 60 13.97 1.94 -1.09
CA THR A 60 13.70 1.00 0.01
C THR A 60 12.31 0.39 -0.09
N ALA A 61 12.02 -0.59 0.77
CA ALA A 61 10.73 -1.28 0.80
C ALA A 61 9.62 -0.48 1.50
N TYR A 62 9.97 0.52 2.31
CA TYR A 62 9.02 1.32 3.09
C TYR A 62 9.02 2.78 2.65
N ASP A 63 7.87 3.44 2.81
CA ASP A 63 7.69 4.85 2.50
C ASP A 63 7.97 5.74 3.74
N ALA A 64 7.79 5.19 4.94
CA ALA A 64 8.07 5.88 6.21
C ALA A 64 8.58 4.93 7.29
N LYS A 65 9.27 5.50 8.30
CA LYS A 65 9.64 4.80 9.54
C LYS A 65 9.04 5.53 10.72
N TYR A 66 8.24 4.83 11.50
CA TYR A 66 7.53 5.34 12.66
C TYR A 66 8.08 4.72 13.96
N GLN A 67 8.24 5.55 15.03
CA GLN A 67 8.73 5.12 16.34
C GLN A 67 10.05 4.32 16.31
N ASN A 68 10.93 4.65 15.36
CA ASN A 68 12.26 4.06 15.18
C ASN A 68 12.30 2.56 14.84
N GLU A 69 11.18 1.86 14.76
CA GLU A 69 11.15 0.41 14.53
C GLU A 69 10.04 -0.09 13.60
N ILE A 70 9.05 0.75 13.29
CA ILE A 70 7.91 0.36 12.44
C ILE A 70 8.11 0.90 11.03
N GLY A 71 8.28 0.00 10.06
CA GLY A 71 8.28 0.34 8.65
C GLY A 71 6.86 0.45 8.11
N VAL A 72 6.54 1.59 7.49
CA VAL A 72 5.20 1.85 6.96
C VAL A 72 5.24 1.96 5.44
N GLY A 73 4.50 1.08 4.76
CA GLY A 73 4.22 1.22 3.34
C GLY A 73 2.90 1.97 3.17
N LEU A 74 2.95 3.14 2.55
CA LEU A 74 1.79 4.01 2.36
C LEU A 74 1.14 3.72 1.00
N LYS A 75 -0.17 3.54 0.99
CA LYS A 75 -0.94 3.31 -0.24
C LYS A 75 -2.14 4.24 -0.31
N THR A 76 -2.35 4.83 -1.49
CA THR A 76 -3.60 5.52 -1.80
C THR A 76 -4.11 5.05 -3.17
N PHE A 77 -5.32 4.53 -3.20
CA PHE A 77 -5.94 3.99 -4.41
C PHE A 77 -7.47 4.13 -4.41
N ILE A 78 -8.08 4.06 -5.57
CA ILE A 78 -9.55 4.02 -5.70
C ILE A 78 -10.02 2.59 -5.42
N CYS A 79 -10.99 2.44 -4.52
CA CYS A 79 -11.56 1.15 -4.19
C CYS A 79 -13.06 1.24 -3.92
N GLU A 80 -13.85 1.22 -4.99
CA GLU A 80 -15.33 1.20 -4.91
C GLU A 80 -15.88 -0.16 -4.47
N LYS A 81 -15.08 -1.21 -4.55
CA LYS A 81 -15.42 -2.58 -4.16
C LYS A 81 -14.85 -2.92 -2.78
N GLU A 82 -15.05 -4.17 -2.38
CA GLU A 82 -14.48 -4.68 -1.12
C GLU A 82 -12.96 -4.92 -1.17
N PHE A 83 -12.36 -4.87 -2.35
CA PHE A 83 -10.92 -5.07 -2.55
C PHE A 83 -10.37 -4.31 -3.76
N SER A 84 -9.06 -4.10 -3.74
CA SER A 84 -8.27 -3.62 -4.89
C SER A 84 -6.99 -4.43 -5.05
N ASN A 85 -6.48 -4.52 -6.30
CA ASN A 85 -5.17 -5.10 -6.60
C ASN A 85 -4.16 -3.97 -6.78
N GLU A 86 -3.23 -3.86 -5.83
CA GLU A 86 -2.29 -2.75 -5.80
C GLU A 86 -0.85 -3.21 -5.96
N LYS A 87 -0.07 -2.42 -6.68
CA LYS A 87 1.36 -2.66 -6.87
C LYS A 87 2.09 -2.69 -5.53
N ILE A 88 2.87 -3.76 -5.31
CA ILE A 88 3.72 -3.92 -4.11
C ILE A 88 5.21 -4.03 -4.44
N ALA A 89 5.56 -4.36 -5.68
CA ALA A 89 6.95 -4.38 -6.15
C ALA A 89 7.00 -4.22 -7.67
N GLU A 90 8.12 -3.73 -8.15
CA GLU A 90 8.44 -3.58 -9.57
C GLU A 90 9.85 -4.12 -9.82
N PHE A 91 10.01 -4.93 -10.89
CA PHE A 91 11.24 -5.69 -11.15
C PHE A 91 11.82 -5.40 -12.55
N ASN A 92 11.77 -4.15 -13.01
CA ASN A 92 12.19 -3.76 -14.34
C ASN A 92 13.64 -4.19 -14.64
N ALA A 93 14.57 -3.99 -13.70
CA ALA A 93 15.97 -4.40 -13.84
C ALA A 93 16.15 -5.93 -13.90
N LEU A 94 15.20 -6.70 -13.39
CA LEU A 94 15.23 -8.16 -13.32
C LEU A 94 14.32 -8.83 -14.37
N SER A 95 13.71 -8.03 -15.25
CA SER A 95 12.71 -8.51 -16.23
C SER A 95 13.24 -9.64 -17.13
N LYS A 96 14.50 -9.57 -17.55
CA LYS A 96 15.14 -10.61 -18.37
C LYS A 96 15.23 -11.97 -17.63
N ASN A 97 15.59 -11.94 -16.36
CA ASN A 97 15.69 -13.16 -15.54
C ASN A 97 14.29 -13.75 -15.31
N LEU A 98 13.31 -12.91 -15.02
CA LEU A 98 11.94 -13.33 -14.76
C LEU A 98 11.24 -13.88 -16.02
N SER A 99 11.58 -13.38 -17.21
CA SER A 99 10.96 -13.81 -18.48
C SER A 99 11.26 -15.25 -18.87
N SER A 100 12.34 -15.84 -18.36
CA SER A 100 12.71 -17.25 -18.60
C SER A 100 12.00 -18.23 -17.66
N LEU A 101 11.35 -17.73 -16.59
CA LEU A 101 10.73 -18.55 -15.56
C LEU A 101 9.22 -18.67 -15.77
N GLN A 102 8.64 -19.77 -15.30
CA GLN A 102 7.21 -20.04 -15.42
C GLN A 102 6.65 -20.69 -14.15
N GLY A 103 5.33 -20.61 -14.00
CA GLY A 103 4.60 -21.33 -12.96
C GLY A 103 5.15 -21.11 -11.55
N LYS A 104 5.50 -22.21 -10.87
CA LYS A 104 5.97 -22.19 -9.48
C LYS A 104 7.32 -21.50 -9.33
N GLU A 105 8.23 -21.74 -10.25
CA GLU A 105 9.57 -21.13 -10.22
C GLU A 105 9.49 -19.61 -10.32
N LEU A 106 8.65 -19.08 -11.23
CA LEU A 106 8.42 -17.65 -11.34
C LEU A 106 7.79 -17.08 -10.06
N ALA A 107 6.79 -17.74 -9.48
CA ALA A 107 6.16 -17.29 -8.24
C ALA A 107 7.14 -17.23 -7.06
N GLN A 108 7.99 -18.26 -6.93
CA GLN A 108 9.02 -18.32 -5.88
C GLN A 108 10.10 -17.26 -6.06
N GLU A 109 10.52 -17.00 -7.28
CA GLU A 109 11.56 -16.00 -7.57
C GLU A 109 11.04 -14.56 -7.33
N LEU A 110 9.81 -14.26 -7.72
CA LEU A 110 9.14 -13.00 -7.39
C LEU A 110 9.05 -12.77 -5.88
N ALA A 111 8.67 -13.83 -5.15
CA ALA A 111 8.59 -13.79 -3.70
C ALA A 111 9.98 -13.58 -3.06
N ARG A 112 11.01 -14.26 -3.56
CA ARG A 112 12.39 -14.12 -3.10
C ARG A 112 12.88 -12.68 -3.26
N TYR A 113 12.80 -12.09 -4.45
CA TYR A 113 13.23 -10.72 -4.71
C TYR A 113 12.50 -9.70 -3.83
N ARG A 114 11.18 -9.85 -3.68
CA ARG A 114 10.44 -8.96 -2.79
C ARG A 114 10.87 -9.09 -1.33
N ASN A 115 11.03 -10.32 -0.86
CA ASN A 115 11.45 -10.60 0.52
C ASN A 115 12.84 -10.07 0.83
N GLU A 116 13.79 -10.21 -0.10
CA GLU A 116 15.14 -9.66 0.03
C GLU A 116 15.15 -8.13 0.17
N ARG A 117 14.29 -7.42 -0.60
CA ARG A 117 14.15 -5.96 -0.43
C ARG A 117 13.60 -5.58 0.95
N ILE A 118 12.64 -6.34 1.48
CA ILE A 118 12.12 -6.12 2.83
C ILE A 118 13.22 -6.38 3.87
N GLU A 119 13.95 -7.48 3.75
CA GLU A 119 15.03 -7.82 4.68
C GLU A 119 16.17 -6.80 4.66
N LEU A 120 16.51 -6.30 3.47
CA LEU A 120 17.52 -5.25 3.34
C LEU A 120 17.05 -3.97 4.04
N ALA A 121 15.79 -3.55 3.81
CA ALA A 121 15.23 -2.37 4.47
C ALA A 121 15.15 -2.55 5.99
N ASN A 122 14.75 -3.71 6.47
CA ASN A 122 14.70 -4.01 7.91
C ASN A 122 16.07 -3.87 8.56
N ARG A 123 17.13 -4.37 7.91
CA ARG A 123 18.51 -4.24 8.43
C ARG A 123 19.03 -2.81 8.38
N LEU A 124 18.81 -2.09 7.26
CA LEU A 124 19.33 -0.73 7.08
C LEU A 124 18.68 0.29 8.01
N TYR A 125 17.39 0.11 8.31
CA TYR A 125 16.61 1.08 9.09
C TYR A 125 16.23 0.56 10.48
N ASN A 126 16.73 -0.60 10.92
CA ASN A 126 16.38 -1.24 12.21
C ASN A 126 14.87 -1.45 12.38
N ILE A 127 14.18 -1.85 11.30
CA ILE A 127 12.74 -2.09 11.31
C ILE A 127 12.47 -3.50 11.82
N THR A 128 11.65 -3.62 12.84
CA THR A 128 11.21 -4.88 13.44
C THR A 128 9.82 -5.31 12.98
N THR A 129 8.98 -4.33 12.65
CA THR A 129 7.59 -4.57 12.23
C THR A 129 7.26 -3.77 10.98
N GLY A 130 6.69 -4.42 9.96
CA GLY A 130 6.21 -3.76 8.76
C GLY A 130 4.69 -3.72 8.72
N ILE A 131 4.11 -2.58 8.37
CA ILE A 131 2.67 -2.41 8.15
C ILE A 131 2.39 -1.61 6.88
N TYR A 132 1.31 -1.95 6.19
CA TYR A 132 0.69 -1.04 5.22
C TYR A 132 -0.29 -0.14 5.95
N HIS A 133 -0.18 1.17 5.72
CA HIS A 133 -1.22 2.14 6.00
C HIS A 133 -1.89 2.55 4.70
N ILE A 134 -3.18 2.36 4.61
CA ILE A 134 -3.94 2.51 3.38
C ILE A 134 -4.97 3.63 3.53
N VAL A 135 -4.96 4.52 2.55
CA VAL A 135 -5.98 5.56 2.34
C VAL A 135 -6.73 5.21 1.05
N ALA A 136 -7.72 4.32 1.17
CA ALA A 136 -8.57 3.98 0.05
C ALA A 136 -9.58 5.12 -0.22
N ARG A 137 -9.80 5.42 -1.49
CA ARG A 137 -10.67 6.52 -1.95
C ARG A 137 -11.93 5.95 -2.56
N ARG A 138 -13.07 6.39 -2.07
CA ARG A 138 -14.40 6.06 -2.57
C ARG A 138 -15.18 7.31 -2.93
N ASN A 139 -16.30 7.14 -3.59
CA ASN A 139 -17.20 8.25 -3.83
C ASN A 139 -17.59 8.91 -2.49
N SER A 140 -17.23 10.18 -2.35
CA SER A 140 -17.52 11.02 -1.18
C SER A 140 -16.92 10.57 0.16
N GLU A 141 -15.89 9.70 0.18
CA GLU A 141 -15.25 9.28 1.42
C GLU A 141 -13.79 8.79 1.23
N LEU A 142 -13.04 8.82 2.33
CA LEU A 142 -11.78 8.12 2.48
C LEU A 142 -11.96 6.98 3.48
N VAL A 143 -11.37 5.83 3.18
CA VAL A 143 -11.39 4.67 4.07
C VAL A 143 -9.96 4.34 4.47
N LEU A 144 -9.67 4.46 5.77
CA LEU A 144 -8.34 4.27 6.33
C LEU A 144 -8.28 2.94 7.07
N PHE A 145 -7.25 2.16 6.80
CA PHE A 145 -6.99 0.91 7.51
C PHE A 145 -5.55 0.48 7.41
N GLU A 146 -5.15 -0.40 8.30
CA GLU A 146 -3.84 -1.01 8.33
C GLU A 146 -3.93 -2.50 8.01
N THR A 147 -2.86 -3.04 7.42
CA THR A 147 -2.67 -4.48 7.22
C THR A 147 -1.19 -4.83 7.23
N ASP A 148 -0.87 -6.10 7.48
CA ASP A 148 0.50 -6.56 7.59
C ASP A 148 1.32 -6.33 6.32
N TYR A 149 2.56 -5.88 6.49
CA TYR A 149 3.58 -5.79 5.45
C TYR A 149 4.49 -7.03 5.50
N ASN A 150 3.88 -8.20 5.42
CA ASN A 150 4.61 -9.47 5.55
C ASN A 150 5.44 -9.80 4.32
N LYS A 151 6.52 -10.55 4.54
CA LYS A 151 7.18 -11.32 3.49
C LYS A 151 6.19 -12.33 2.90
N ILE A 152 6.37 -12.67 1.62
CA ILE A 152 5.61 -13.74 0.98
C ILE A 152 6.12 -15.06 1.53
N ASP A 153 5.23 -15.93 2.02
CA ASP A 153 5.60 -17.26 2.49
C ASP A 153 5.85 -18.19 1.30
N ILE A 154 7.13 -18.29 0.92
CA ILE A 154 7.56 -19.07 -0.24
C ILE A 154 7.20 -20.55 -0.12
N ALA A 155 7.25 -21.10 1.09
CA ALA A 155 6.94 -22.52 1.34
C ALA A 155 5.45 -22.82 1.09
N ASN A 156 4.58 -21.87 1.36
CA ASN A 156 3.13 -22.00 1.21
C ASN A 156 2.56 -21.45 -0.12
N ILE A 157 3.42 -21.17 -1.11
CA ILE A 157 2.94 -20.75 -2.44
C ILE A 157 2.12 -21.86 -3.08
N LYS A 158 0.86 -21.53 -3.43
CA LYS A 158 -0.13 -22.44 -3.98
C LYS A 158 -1.14 -21.73 -4.92
N ASN A 159 -2.04 -22.53 -5.53
CA ASN A 159 -3.08 -22.04 -6.44
C ASN A 159 -2.52 -21.18 -7.58
N ILE A 160 -1.39 -21.60 -8.13
CA ILE A 160 -0.72 -20.89 -9.23
C ILE A 160 -1.56 -21.07 -10.50
N LYS A 161 -1.90 -19.92 -11.12
CA LYS A 161 -2.67 -19.87 -12.37
C LYS A 161 -1.93 -18.98 -13.36
N THR A 162 -1.71 -19.51 -14.57
CA THR A 162 -1.26 -18.70 -15.70
C THR A 162 -2.40 -17.81 -16.17
N THR A 163 -2.14 -16.55 -16.42
CA THR A 163 -3.06 -15.54 -16.94
C THR A 163 -2.51 -14.99 -18.26
N LYS A 164 -3.35 -14.28 -19.04
CA LYS A 164 -2.89 -13.59 -20.25
C LYS A 164 -1.78 -12.56 -19.98
N ALA A 165 -1.76 -12.00 -18.79
CA ALA A 165 -0.80 -10.95 -18.39
C ALA A 165 0.41 -11.48 -17.60
N GLY A 166 0.40 -12.77 -17.18
CA GLY A 166 1.46 -13.35 -16.36
C GLY A 166 0.96 -14.48 -15.47
N ILE A 167 1.14 -14.37 -14.14
CA ILE A 167 0.68 -15.41 -13.19
C ILE A 167 -0.10 -14.82 -12.02
N ALA A 168 -0.95 -15.65 -11.42
CA ALA A 168 -1.57 -15.37 -10.12
C ALA A 168 -1.29 -16.52 -9.16
N PHE A 169 -1.11 -16.23 -7.87
CA PHE A 169 -0.82 -17.22 -6.82
C PHE A 169 -1.24 -16.69 -5.45
N ASN A 170 -1.20 -17.54 -4.44
CA ASN A 170 -1.32 -17.12 -3.04
C ASN A 170 -0.30 -17.86 -2.15
N ASP A 171 -0.07 -17.32 -0.95
CA ASP A 171 0.82 -17.89 0.06
C ASP A 171 0.08 -18.38 1.32
N GLY A 172 -1.24 -18.55 1.20
CA GLY A 172 -2.09 -18.93 2.34
C GLY A 172 -2.61 -17.72 3.13
N LEU A 173 -1.92 -16.59 3.14
CA LEU A 173 -2.32 -15.35 3.78
C LEU A 173 -2.86 -14.33 2.79
N ASN A 174 -2.17 -14.16 1.68
CA ASN A 174 -2.46 -13.11 0.70
C ASN A 174 -2.58 -13.67 -0.72
N GLN A 175 -3.20 -12.89 -1.59
CA GLN A 175 -3.33 -13.17 -3.02
C GLN A 175 -2.49 -12.20 -3.82
N TYR A 176 -1.74 -12.75 -4.79
CA TYR A 176 -0.80 -12.01 -5.63
C TYR A 176 -1.10 -12.23 -7.09
N SER A 177 -0.74 -11.25 -7.92
CA SER A 177 -0.68 -11.38 -9.37
C SER A 177 0.53 -10.65 -9.92
N PHE A 178 1.16 -11.22 -10.92
CA PHE A 178 2.30 -10.62 -11.61
C PHE A 178 1.94 -10.31 -13.05
N ASN A 179 2.21 -9.07 -13.46
CA ASN A 179 2.09 -8.64 -14.84
C ASN A 179 3.47 -8.67 -15.50
N SER A 180 3.69 -9.62 -16.41
CA SER A 180 4.98 -9.84 -17.05
C SER A 180 5.42 -8.66 -17.93
N SER A 181 4.50 -8.04 -18.67
CA SER A 181 4.82 -6.92 -19.55
C SER A 181 5.25 -5.64 -18.80
N LYS A 182 4.79 -5.49 -17.56
CA LYS A 182 5.11 -4.36 -16.68
C LYS A 182 6.12 -4.74 -15.59
N SER A 183 6.57 -5.99 -15.56
CA SER A 183 7.42 -6.56 -14.50
C SER A 183 6.95 -6.17 -13.08
N THR A 184 5.63 -6.17 -12.87
CA THR A 184 5.01 -5.62 -11.67
C THR A 184 4.24 -6.69 -10.90
N LEU A 185 4.53 -6.78 -9.60
CA LEU A 185 3.84 -7.64 -8.66
C LEU A 185 2.76 -6.83 -7.92
N PHE A 186 1.55 -7.37 -7.90
CA PHE A 186 0.39 -6.82 -7.20
C PHE A 186 0.00 -7.73 -6.04
N ARG A 187 -0.54 -7.12 -4.98
CA ARG A 187 -1.24 -7.80 -3.89
C ARG A 187 -2.69 -7.34 -3.88
N LYS A 188 -3.58 -8.26 -3.57
CA LYS A 188 -4.99 -7.98 -3.35
C LYS A 188 -5.20 -7.50 -1.92
N PHE A 189 -5.66 -6.27 -1.78
CA PHE A 189 -6.00 -5.66 -0.49
C PHE A 189 -7.51 -5.68 -0.29
N TYR A 190 -7.95 -6.27 0.80
CA TYR A 190 -9.36 -6.26 1.21
C TYR A 190 -9.58 -5.15 2.21
N ILE A 191 -10.70 -4.44 2.10
CA ILE A 191 -11.11 -3.44 3.07
C ILE A 191 -11.74 -4.15 4.26
N PRO A 192 -11.19 -4.00 5.49
CA PRO A 192 -11.78 -4.56 6.70
C PRO A 192 -13.16 -3.94 6.98
N LYS A 193 -14.04 -4.69 7.62
CA LYS A 193 -15.38 -4.19 8.00
C LYS A 193 -15.34 -3.07 9.03
N ASP A 194 -14.29 -3.06 9.85
CA ASP A 194 -14.01 -2.09 10.91
C ASP A 194 -13.06 -0.97 10.46
N ALA A 195 -12.81 -0.83 9.16
CA ALA A 195 -11.99 0.24 8.61
C ALA A 195 -12.57 1.62 9.00
N PHE A 196 -11.67 2.55 9.30
CA PHE A 196 -12.07 3.90 9.65
C PHE A 196 -12.53 4.67 8.42
N THR A 197 -13.73 5.22 8.45
CA THR A 197 -14.29 6.02 7.37
C THR A 197 -14.24 7.51 7.72
N LEU A 198 -13.66 8.30 6.83
CA LEU A 198 -13.65 9.76 6.86
C LEU A 198 -14.57 10.28 5.75
N PRO A 199 -15.81 10.71 6.06
CA PRO A 199 -16.71 11.20 5.06
C PRO A 199 -16.21 12.56 4.52
N ARG A 200 -16.26 12.74 3.21
CA ARG A 200 -16.11 14.05 2.59
C ARG A 200 -17.40 14.81 2.83
N LEU A 201 -17.42 15.69 3.82
CA LEU A 201 -18.53 16.62 4.00
C LEU A 201 -18.65 17.44 2.71
N CYS A 202 -19.80 17.33 2.07
CA CYS A 202 -20.10 18.02 0.80
C CYS A 202 -19.72 19.48 0.93
N CYS A 203 -18.74 19.92 0.17
CA CYS A 203 -18.43 21.33 0.07
C CYS A 203 -19.61 22.04 -0.61
N ILE A 204 -20.19 23.00 0.11
CA ILE A 204 -20.81 24.24 -0.38
C ILE A 204 -21.10 24.16 -1.88
N LYS A 205 -22.36 23.94 -2.23
CA LYS A 205 -22.86 24.39 -3.54
C LYS A 205 -22.70 25.93 -3.53
N VAL A 206 -21.70 26.39 -4.25
CA VAL A 206 -21.61 27.82 -4.63
C VAL A 206 -22.62 28.05 -5.71
#